data_e4abf7f090938ac489f31d0b91814882
#
_entry.id   e4abf7f090938ac489f31d0b91814882
#
_cell.length_a   1.000
_cell.length_b   1.000
_cell.length_c   1.000
_cell.angle_alpha   90.00
_cell.angle_beta   90.00
_cell.angle_gamma   90.00
#
_symmetry.space_group_name_H-M   'P 1'
#
loop_
_entity.id
_entity.type
_entity.pdbx_description
1 polymer ?
#
loop_
_entity_poly.entity_id
_entity_poly.type
_entity_poly.pdbx_seq_one_letter_code
_entity_poly.pdbx_strand_id
1 'polypeptide(L)'
;LEDANQLQITYAIGSKNLNSLRKTKAGAVVIHKSLEKYCPTNSLLVENVYLAFATLSHHFKKYPSVINNTEAQLLVKCVEAIPGVIIFPGCFIGKNVIIGKNTVIGPNSIIEDEVQIGENSNIGSNVTIHRATQIKKRCTISSGAVIGSEGFGNARDQNNHWHAIAHLGIVSIGDDVSIGANSTIDRGTIRNTEIHSGVKIDNLVHIAHNVIIGKDTAIAAKTGIAGTTTIGKRCMIGGMVGIV
;
A
#
# COMPACT_ATOMS: atom_id res chain seq x y z
N LEU A 1 2.50 14.80 -10.06
CA LEU A 1 2.94 16.05 -10.68
C LEU A 1 3.73 16.93 -9.71
N GLU A 2 3.17 17.23 -8.53
CA GLU A 2 3.73 18.16 -7.57
C GLU A 2 4.98 17.62 -6.86
N ASP A 3 4.99 16.33 -6.56
CA ASP A 3 6.07 15.67 -5.80
C ASP A 3 7.14 15.04 -6.70
N ALA A 4 6.95 15.07 -8.02
CA ALA A 4 7.87 14.44 -8.96
C ALA A 4 9.13 15.30 -9.19
N ASN A 5 10.29 14.65 -9.26
CA ASN A 5 11.59 15.26 -9.53
C ASN A 5 12.11 14.91 -10.94
N GLN A 6 13.28 15.44 -11.32
CA GLN A 6 13.88 15.28 -12.65
C GLN A 6 14.19 13.83 -13.06
N LEU A 7 14.27 12.90 -12.11
CA LEU A 7 14.50 11.46 -12.39
C LEU A 7 13.20 10.66 -12.46
N GLN A 8 12.05 11.31 -12.37
CA GLN A 8 10.76 10.66 -12.29
C GLN A 8 9.87 11.03 -13.48
N ILE A 9 9.02 10.08 -13.88
CA ILE A 9 7.95 10.27 -14.83
C ILE A 9 6.61 10.40 -14.10
N THR A 10 5.73 11.25 -14.59
CA THR A 10 4.38 11.45 -14.05
C THR A 10 3.36 11.56 -15.18
N TYR A 11 2.10 11.81 -14.85
CA TYR A 11 1.05 12.02 -15.85
C TYR A 11 0.10 13.15 -15.42
N ALA A 12 -0.60 13.74 -16.40
CA ALA A 12 -1.64 14.74 -16.16
C ALA A 12 -2.86 14.48 -17.04
N ILE A 13 -4.04 14.36 -16.41
CA ILE A 13 -5.32 14.12 -17.09
C ILE A 13 -6.17 15.39 -17.02
N GLY A 14 -6.49 15.92 -18.21
CA GLY A 14 -7.40 17.05 -18.38
C GLY A 14 -6.93 18.37 -17.77
N SER A 15 -7.77 19.39 -17.89
CA SER A 15 -7.48 20.77 -17.47
C SER A 15 -7.38 20.98 -15.96
N LYS A 16 -7.94 20.09 -15.16
CA LYS A 16 -7.90 20.17 -13.68
C LYS A 16 -6.46 20.22 -13.13
N ASN A 17 -5.52 19.64 -13.87
CA ASN A 17 -4.11 19.54 -13.45
C ASN A 17 -3.20 20.60 -14.08
N LEU A 18 -3.72 21.60 -14.80
CA LEU A 18 -2.92 22.60 -15.51
C LEU A 18 -1.95 23.39 -14.61
N ASN A 19 -2.40 23.78 -13.42
CA ASN A 19 -1.55 24.54 -12.49
C ASN A 19 -0.38 23.69 -11.99
N SER A 20 -0.64 22.42 -11.66
CA SER A 20 0.39 21.48 -11.22
C SER A 20 1.32 21.09 -12.38
N LEU A 21 0.78 20.95 -13.60
CA LEU A 21 1.55 20.65 -14.80
C LEU A 21 2.57 21.77 -15.11
N ARG A 22 2.14 23.04 -15.06
CA ARG A 22 3.03 24.19 -15.30
C ARG A 22 4.18 24.33 -14.29
N LYS A 23 4.03 23.75 -13.12
CA LYS A 23 5.01 23.85 -12.01
C LYS A 23 5.78 22.56 -11.77
N THR A 24 5.50 21.50 -12.54
CA THR A 24 6.13 20.20 -12.31
C THR A 24 7.63 20.25 -12.53
N LYS A 25 8.36 19.49 -11.71
CA LYS A 25 9.80 19.26 -11.82
C LYS A 25 10.13 17.85 -12.32
N ALA A 26 9.12 17.11 -12.81
CA ALA A 26 9.31 15.77 -13.35
C ALA A 26 10.24 15.77 -14.56
N GLY A 27 11.01 14.70 -14.75
CA GLY A 27 11.86 14.53 -15.94
C GLY A 27 11.05 14.31 -17.22
N ALA A 28 9.85 13.71 -17.12
CA ALA A 28 8.91 13.54 -18.21
C ALA A 28 7.46 13.48 -17.71
N VAL A 29 6.52 13.88 -18.56
CA VAL A 29 5.09 13.85 -18.25
C VAL A 29 4.31 13.17 -19.37
N VAL A 30 3.48 12.18 -19.06
CA VAL A 30 2.53 11.59 -19.98
C VAL A 30 1.29 12.47 -20.04
N ILE A 31 0.97 13.03 -21.20
CA ILE A 31 -0.12 13.98 -21.40
C ILE A 31 -0.81 13.79 -22.75
N HIS A 32 -2.05 14.27 -22.84
CA HIS A 32 -2.71 14.43 -24.12
C HIS A 32 -2.12 15.64 -24.88
N LYS A 33 -2.06 15.58 -26.22
CA LYS A 33 -1.49 16.62 -27.09
C LYS A 33 -2.01 18.03 -26.78
N SER A 34 -3.27 18.18 -26.39
CA SER A 34 -3.86 19.47 -26.03
C SER A 34 -3.19 20.19 -24.86
N LEU A 35 -2.44 19.48 -24.05
CA LEU A 35 -1.74 20.01 -22.86
C LEU A 35 -0.25 20.31 -23.13
N GLU A 36 0.29 19.94 -24.29
CA GLU A 36 1.72 20.04 -24.61
C GLU A 36 2.29 21.44 -24.35
N LYS A 37 1.61 22.48 -24.79
CA LYS A 37 2.04 23.89 -24.66
C LYS A 37 2.16 24.36 -23.19
N TYR A 38 1.63 23.61 -22.26
CA TYR A 38 1.69 23.94 -20.82
C TYR A 38 2.72 23.12 -20.05
N CYS A 39 3.35 22.13 -20.71
CA CYS A 39 4.34 21.26 -20.10
C CYS A 39 5.74 21.91 -20.14
N PRO A 40 6.38 22.17 -18.99
CA PRO A 40 7.68 22.83 -18.97
C PRO A 40 8.86 21.86 -19.18
N THR A 41 8.60 20.56 -19.35
CA THR A 41 9.61 19.50 -19.44
C THR A 41 9.28 18.54 -20.59
N ASN A 42 9.99 17.41 -20.68
CA ASN A 42 9.73 16.40 -21.71
C ASN A 42 8.29 15.88 -21.60
N SER A 43 7.58 15.83 -22.73
CA SER A 43 6.22 15.34 -22.82
C SER A 43 6.15 14.05 -23.64
N LEU A 44 5.45 13.04 -23.13
CA LEU A 44 5.03 11.86 -23.87
C LEU A 44 3.58 12.05 -24.27
N LEU A 45 3.36 12.30 -25.56
CA LEU A 45 2.05 12.62 -26.09
C LEU A 45 1.28 11.35 -26.41
N VAL A 46 0.09 11.20 -25.84
CA VAL A 46 -0.79 10.03 -26.02
C VAL A 46 -2.25 10.47 -26.10
N GLU A 47 -3.08 9.69 -26.79
CA GLU A 47 -4.52 9.93 -26.84
C GLU A 47 -5.22 9.57 -25.53
N ASN A 48 -4.91 8.43 -24.93
CA ASN A 48 -5.47 7.99 -23.66
C ASN A 48 -4.39 7.96 -22.56
N VAL A 49 -4.30 9.04 -21.83
CA VAL A 49 -3.30 9.23 -20.77
C VAL A 49 -3.45 8.18 -19.64
N TYR A 50 -4.69 7.82 -19.30
CA TYR A 50 -4.92 6.89 -18.20
C TYR A 50 -4.55 5.45 -18.58
N LEU A 51 -4.80 5.05 -19.83
CA LEU A 51 -4.35 3.77 -20.38
C LEU A 51 -2.81 3.72 -20.49
N ALA A 52 -2.20 4.81 -20.97
CA ALA A 52 -0.74 4.90 -21.03
C ALA A 52 -0.10 4.81 -19.63
N PHE A 53 -0.71 5.43 -18.62
CA PHE A 53 -0.29 5.27 -17.23
C PHE A 53 -0.43 3.81 -16.75
N ALA A 54 -1.54 3.13 -17.04
CA ALA A 54 -1.72 1.73 -16.71
C ALA A 54 -0.59 0.86 -17.30
N THR A 55 -0.32 1.01 -18.61
CA THR A 55 0.77 0.29 -19.28
C THR A 55 2.13 0.59 -18.67
N LEU A 56 2.42 1.88 -18.45
CA LEU A 56 3.70 2.32 -17.91
C LEU A 56 3.93 1.84 -16.47
N SER A 57 2.89 1.79 -15.65
CA SER A 57 2.99 1.40 -14.23
C SER A 57 3.60 0.00 -14.05
N HIS A 58 3.33 -0.93 -14.97
CA HIS A 58 3.88 -2.29 -14.93
C HIS A 58 5.40 -2.35 -15.11
N HIS A 59 6.02 -1.37 -15.78
CA HIS A 59 7.48 -1.31 -15.91
C HIS A 59 8.19 -0.96 -14.60
N PHE A 60 7.48 -0.37 -13.65
CA PHE A 60 8.00 -0.04 -12.32
C PHE A 60 7.58 -1.04 -11.25
N LYS A 61 6.71 -2.00 -11.59
CA LYS A 61 6.28 -3.03 -10.66
C LYS A 61 7.44 -3.95 -10.31
N LYS A 62 7.68 -4.11 -9.01
CA LYS A 62 8.62 -5.11 -8.51
C LYS A 62 7.85 -6.39 -8.17
N TYR A 63 8.42 -7.52 -8.53
CA TYR A 63 7.88 -8.84 -8.23
C TYR A 63 8.57 -9.43 -7.00
N PRO A 64 7.90 -10.35 -6.27
CA PRO A 64 8.50 -11.06 -5.14
C PRO A 64 9.79 -11.78 -5.57
N SER A 65 10.74 -11.87 -4.65
CA SER A 65 11.97 -12.62 -4.87
C SER A 65 11.68 -14.12 -4.93
N VAL A 66 12.30 -14.81 -5.87
CA VAL A 66 12.32 -16.28 -5.85
C VAL A 66 13.35 -16.71 -4.81
N ILE A 67 12.93 -17.49 -3.82
CA ILE A 67 13.79 -18.08 -2.80
C ILE A 67 13.54 -19.59 -2.71
N ASN A 68 14.58 -20.37 -2.47
CA ASN A 68 14.45 -21.81 -2.26
C ASN A 68 14.16 -22.12 -0.77
N ASN A 69 13.79 -23.36 -0.48
CA ASN A 69 13.43 -23.79 0.88
C ASN A 69 14.55 -23.56 1.91
N THR A 70 15.81 -23.78 1.54
CA THR A 70 16.96 -23.58 2.43
C THR A 70 17.13 -22.10 2.77
N GLU A 71 17.01 -21.23 1.77
CA GLU A 71 17.08 -19.78 1.96
C GLU A 71 15.90 -19.28 2.82
N ALA A 72 14.67 -19.76 2.58
CA ALA A 72 13.50 -19.43 3.39
C ALA A 72 13.69 -19.81 4.88
N GLN A 73 14.19 -21.02 5.15
CA GLN A 73 14.49 -21.46 6.51
C GLN A 73 15.59 -20.62 7.18
N LEU A 74 16.59 -20.19 6.42
CA LEU A 74 17.65 -19.32 6.96
C LEU A 74 17.11 -17.95 7.32
N LEU A 75 16.25 -17.35 6.50
CA LEU A 75 15.61 -16.06 6.79
C LEU A 75 14.79 -16.12 8.09
N VAL A 76 14.00 -17.18 8.29
CA VAL A 76 13.26 -17.39 9.55
C VAL A 76 14.21 -17.44 10.75
N LYS A 77 15.29 -18.24 10.69
CA LYS A 77 16.29 -18.32 11.76
C LYS A 77 16.97 -16.97 12.06
N CYS A 78 17.27 -16.17 11.03
CA CYS A 78 17.85 -14.84 11.23
C CYS A 78 16.90 -13.93 12.04
N VAL A 79 15.60 -14.02 11.79
CA VAL A 79 14.61 -13.23 12.52
C VAL A 79 14.38 -13.77 13.93
N GLU A 80 14.35 -15.09 14.11
CA GLU A 80 14.25 -15.74 15.44
C GLU A 80 15.43 -15.40 16.38
N ALA A 81 16.57 -15.02 15.82
CA ALA A 81 17.73 -14.58 16.61
C ALA A 81 17.54 -13.19 17.25
N ILE A 82 16.52 -12.43 16.86
CA ILE A 82 16.23 -11.11 17.43
C ILE A 82 15.61 -11.27 18.81
N PRO A 83 16.07 -10.53 19.83
CA PRO A 83 15.60 -10.71 21.22
C PRO A 83 14.07 -10.64 21.38
N GLY A 84 13.49 -11.67 21.96
CA GLY A 84 12.06 -11.76 22.26
C GLY A 84 11.14 -11.95 21.06
N VAL A 85 11.67 -12.14 19.85
CA VAL A 85 10.87 -12.48 18.68
C VAL A 85 10.44 -13.94 18.74
N ILE A 86 9.16 -14.18 18.45
CA ILE A 86 8.58 -15.53 18.38
C ILE A 86 7.95 -15.69 17.00
N ILE A 87 8.38 -16.73 16.27
CA ILE A 87 7.80 -17.09 14.97
C ILE A 87 7.19 -18.49 15.10
N PHE A 88 5.90 -18.58 14.87
CA PHE A 88 5.19 -19.86 14.89
C PHE A 88 5.41 -20.65 13.59
N PRO A 89 5.20 -21.99 13.62
CA PRO A 89 5.39 -22.83 12.43
C PRO A 89 4.55 -22.41 11.22
N GLY A 90 5.09 -22.70 10.04
CA GLY A 90 4.43 -22.45 8.76
C GLY A 90 4.57 -21.01 8.24
N CYS A 91 5.30 -20.16 8.95
CA CYS A 91 5.52 -18.78 8.50
C CYS A 91 6.51 -18.72 7.33
N PHE A 92 6.24 -17.80 6.39
CA PHE A 92 7.15 -17.39 5.34
C PHE A 92 7.71 -16.01 5.66
N ILE A 93 9.02 -15.85 5.58
CA ILE A 93 9.72 -14.57 5.76
C ILE A 93 10.52 -14.30 4.47
N GLY A 94 10.21 -13.19 3.82
CA GLY A 94 10.88 -12.74 2.59
C GLY A 94 12.23 -12.07 2.83
N LYS A 95 12.85 -11.62 1.74
CA LYS A 95 14.15 -10.94 1.79
C LYS A 95 14.04 -9.53 2.37
N ASN A 96 15.09 -9.10 3.06
CA ASN A 96 15.20 -7.76 3.65
C ASN A 96 14.05 -7.38 4.60
N VAL A 97 13.41 -8.38 5.22
CA VAL A 97 12.41 -8.16 6.26
C VAL A 97 13.10 -7.68 7.53
N ILE A 98 12.52 -6.66 8.17
CA ILE A 98 12.99 -6.10 9.44
C ILE A 98 11.89 -6.31 10.49
N ILE A 99 12.20 -7.02 11.56
CA ILE A 99 11.27 -7.26 12.68
C ILE A 99 11.90 -6.72 13.96
N GLY A 100 11.14 -5.92 14.70
CA GLY A 100 11.55 -5.37 15.98
C GLY A 100 11.46 -6.41 17.11
N LYS A 101 12.21 -6.18 18.19
CA LYS A 101 12.24 -7.05 19.38
C LYS A 101 10.85 -7.27 19.96
N ASN A 102 10.67 -8.41 20.63
CA ASN A 102 9.42 -8.80 21.31
C ASN A 102 8.20 -8.87 20.37
N THR A 103 8.41 -9.07 19.09
CA THR A 103 7.32 -9.22 18.10
C THR A 103 6.95 -10.69 17.95
N VAL A 104 5.67 -10.97 17.87
CA VAL A 104 5.12 -12.33 17.68
C VAL A 104 4.53 -12.45 16.28
N ILE A 105 4.89 -13.51 15.56
CA ILE A 105 4.33 -13.86 14.24
C ILE A 105 3.60 -15.19 14.37
N GLY A 106 2.28 -15.15 14.29
CA GLY A 106 1.39 -16.30 14.39
C GLY A 106 1.51 -17.28 13.21
N PRO A 107 1.05 -18.53 13.39
CA PRO A 107 1.28 -19.62 12.45
C PRO A 107 0.72 -19.32 11.05
N ASN A 108 1.40 -19.86 10.03
CA ASN A 108 1.06 -19.77 8.62
C ASN A 108 0.95 -18.33 8.07
N SER A 109 1.59 -17.37 8.72
CA SER A 109 1.60 -15.99 8.23
C SER A 109 2.70 -15.78 7.20
N ILE A 110 2.41 -14.92 6.22
CA ILE A 110 3.29 -14.59 5.08
C ILE A 110 3.76 -13.15 5.24
N ILE A 111 5.05 -12.96 5.42
CA ILE A 111 5.71 -11.66 5.49
C ILE A 111 6.60 -11.54 4.26
N GLU A 112 6.15 -10.78 3.27
CA GLU A 112 6.87 -10.63 1.99
C GLU A 112 8.11 -9.75 2.10
N ASP A 113 8.86 -9.64 1.01
CA ASP A 113 10.11 -8.90 0.91
C ASP A 113 9.98 -7.43 1.38
N GLU A 114 11.05 -6.91 1.96
CA GLU A 114 11.18 -5.49 2.37
C GLU A 114 10.14 -5.03 3.43
N VAL A 115 9.36 -5.92 4.01
CA VAL A 115 8.40 -5.58 5.10
C VAL A 115 9.15 -5.16 6.35
N GLN A 116 8.62 -4.14 7.03
CA GLN A 116 9.15 -3.65 8.30
C GLN A 116 8.06 -3.74 9.38
N ILE A 117 8.35 -4.41 10.48
CA ILE A 117 7.44 -4.53 11.65
C ILE A 117 8.20 -4.03 12.88
N GLY A 118 7.64 -3.02 13.53
CA GLY A 118 8.19 -2.43 14.75
C GLY A 118 8.06 -3.33 15.97
N GLU A 119 8.81 -3.00 17.02
CA GLU A 119 8.89 -3.75 18.26
C GLU A 119 7.54 -3.89 18.99
N ASN A 120 7.41 -4.95 19.80
CA ASN A 120 6.24 -5.24 20.63
C ASN A 120 4.93 -5.37 19.83
N SER A 121 5.00 -5.80 18.56
CA SER A 121 3.84 -6.03 17.72
C SER A 121 3.40 -7.49 17.74
N ASN A 122 2.11 -7.72 17.52
CA ASN A 122 1.52 -9.06 17.50
C ASN A 122 0.81 -9.28 16.16
N ILE A 123 1.31 -10.21 15.37
CA ILE A 123 0.74 -10.64 14.10
C ILE A 123 0.05 -11.97 14.30
N GLY A 124 -1.24 -12.04 14.05
CA GLY A 124 -2.06 -13.23 14.22
C GLY A 124 -1.74 -14.34 13.22
N SER A 125 -2.54 -15.40 13.24
CA SER A 125 -2.40 -16.53 12.31
C SER A 125 -2.92 -16.21 10.91
N ASN A 126 -2.32 -16.81 9.88
CA ASN A 126 -2.78 -16.64 8.48
C ASN A 126 -2.85 -15.17 8.01
N VAL A 127 -2.01 -14.31 8.55
CA VAL A 127 -1.90 -12.92 8.11
C VAL A 127 -0.97 -12.85 6.91
N THR A 128 -1.36 -12.07 5.89
CA THR A 128 -0.49 -11.78 4.75
C THR A 128 -0.11 -10.31 4.77
N ILE A 129 1.19 -10.04 4.83
CA ILE A 129 1.75 -8.69 4.75
C ILE A 129 2.60 -8.61 3.48
N HIS A 130 2.07 -7.87 2.51
CA HIS A 130 2.69 -7.73 1.20
C HIS A 130 3.90 -6.81 1.22
N ARG A 131 4.74 -6.98 0.22
CA ARG A 131 6.04 -6.36 0.04
C ARG A 131 6.09 -4.87 0.40
N ALA A 132 7.17 -4.48 1.08
CA ALA A 132 7.52 -3.12 1.49
C ALA A 132 6.53 -2.44 2.45
N THR A 133 5.50 -3.14 2.96
CA THR A 133 4.60 -2.61 3.98
C THR A 133 5.38 -2.22 5.24
N GLN A 134 5.04 -1.08 5.82
CA GLN A 134 5.68 -0.56 7.03
C GLN A 134 4.67 -0.52 8.17
N ILE A 135 4.97 -1.25 9.24
CA ILE A 135 4.18 -1.29 10.48
C ILE A 135 5.08 -0.79 11.61
N LYS A 136 4.63 0.24 12.31
CA LYS A 136 5.36 0.79 13.46
C LYS A 136 5.18 -0.10 14.69
N LYS A 137 5.42 0.42 15.89
CA LYS A 137 5.49 -0.31 17.15
C LYS A 137 4.12 -0.61 17.75
N ARG A 138 4.04 -1.67 18.56
CA ARG A 138 2.87 -2.01 19.40
C ARG A 138 1.58 -2.19 18.62
N CYS A 139 1.71 -2.69 17.39
CA CYS A 139 0.56 -2.97 16.55
C CYS A 139 0.03 -4.39 16.79
N THR A 140 -1.28 -4.55 16.65
CA THR A 140 -1.95 -5.85 16.68
C THR A 140 -2.68 -6.07 15.37
N ILE A 141 -2.29 -7.10 14.63
CA ILE A 141 -2.92 -7.50 13.37
C ILE A 141 -3.57 -8.86 13.62
N SER A 142 -4.89 -8.90 13.57
CA SER A 142 -5.65 -10.13 13.85
C SER A 142 -5.63 -11.12 12.68
N SER A 143 -5.97 -12.36 12.98
CA SER A 143 -5.89 -13.49 12.05
C SER A 143 -6.64 -13.24 10.74
N GLY A 144 -6.05 -13.69 9.64
CA GLY A 144 -6.62 -13.60 8.31
C GLY A 144 -6.59 -12.20 7.67
N ALA A 145 -6.04 -11.19 8.34
CA ALA A 145 -5.91 -9.87 7.74
C ALA A 145 -4.91 -9.86 6.58
N VAL A 146 -5.20 -9.06 5.54
CA VAL A 146 -4.33 -8.91 4.36
C VAL A 146 -3.95 -7.43 4.22
N ILE A 147 -2.66 -7.16 4.30
CA ILE A 147 -2.12 -5.79 4.30
C ILE A 147 -1.23 -5.59 3.07
N GLY A 148 -1.55 -4.60 2.24
CA GLY A 148 -0.71 -4.19 1.11
C GLY A 148 -0.97 -4.93 -0.20
N SER A 149 -2.13 -5.59 -0.35
CA SER A 149 -2.59 -6.11 -1.64
C SER A 149 -2.73 -5.00 -2.68
N GLU A 150 -2.71 -5.34 -3.96
CA GLU A 150 -3.03 -4.38 -5.01
C GLU A 150 -4.51 -3.98 -4.95
N GLY A 151 -4.76 -2.68 -5.09
CA GLY A 151 -6.11 -2.16 -5.08
C GLY A 151 -6.82 -2.33 -6.43
N PHE A 152 -8.09 -1.92 -6.49
CA PHE A 152 -8.93 -1.99 -7.67
C PHE A 152 -8.68 -0.77 -8.58
N GLY A 153 -7.57 -0.77 -9.31
CA GLY A 153 -7.21 0.26 -10.28
C GLY A 153 -7.21 -0.29 -11.70
N ASN A 154 -8.07 0.25 -12.58
CA ASN A 154 -8.18 -0.22 -13.96
C ASN A 154 -8.44 0.93 -14.92
N ALA A 155 -7.78 0.92 -16.09
CA ALA A 155 -8.04 1.82 -17.21
C ALA A 155 -8.81 1.11 -18.32
N ARG A 156 -9.63 1.83 -19.07
CA ARG A 156 -10.33 1.30 -20.26
C ARG A 156 -9.63 1.71 -21.54
N ASP A 157 -9.54 0.78 -22.48
CA ASP A 157 -9.17 1.09 -23.87
C ASP A 157 -10.39 1.52 -24.73
N GLN A 158 -10.15 1.80 -25.99
CA GLN A 158 -11.19 2.21 -26.96
C GLN A 158 -12.23 1.11 -27.24
N ASN A 159 -11.91 -0.15 -26.96
CA ASN A 159 -12.79 -1.30 -27.11
C ASN A 159 -13.53 -1.66 -25.81
N ASN A 160 -13.41 -0.82 -24.76
CA ASN A 160 -13.91 -1.02 -23.41
C ASN A 160 -13.31 -2.20 -22.65
N HIS A 161 -12.17 -2.73 -23.05
CA HIS A 161 -11.44 -3.72 -22.26
C HIS A 161 -10.73 -3.05 -21.07
N TRP A 162 -10.67 -3.77 -19.94
CA TRP A 162 -10.00 -3.32 -18.73
C TRP A 162 -8.51 -3.67 -18.72
N HIS A 163 -7.69 -2.71 -18.41
CA HIS A 163 -6.25 -2.85 -18.22
C HIS A 163 -5.88 -2.48 -16.80
N ALA A 164 -5.33 -3.43 -16.05
CA ALA A 164 -4.95 -3.21 -14.65
C ALA A 164 -3.84 -2.15 -14.53
N ILE A 165 -3.93 -1.35 -13.49
CA ILE A 165 -2.89 -0.40 -13.08
C ILE A 165 -2.08 -1.06 -11.96
N ALA A 166 -0.76 -1.15 -12.12
CA ALA A 166 0.09 -1.66 -11.06
C ALA A 166 0.17 -0.64 -9.91
N HIS A 167 -0.01 -1.13 -8.68
CA HIS A 167 0.06 -0.33 -7.47
C HIS A 167 1.50 -0.31 -6.94
N LEU A 168 2.18 0.83 -7.05
CA LEU A 168 3.60 1.03 -6.76
C LEU A 168 3.87 1.58 -5.36
N GLY A 169 2.86 2.21 -4.75
CA GLY A 169 2.90 2.67 -3.37
C GLY A 169 2.89 1.50 -2.38
N ILE A 170 2.93 1.81 -1.11
CA ILE A 170 2.91 0.85 -0.01
C ILE A 170 1.77 1.14 0.97
N VAL A 171 1.63 0.30 1.99
CA VAL A 171 0.85 0.62 3.20
C VAL A 171 1.82 1.06 4.30
N SER A 172 1.51 2.18 4.95
CA SER A 172 2.23 2.69 6.12
C SER A 172 1.30 2.74 7.33
N ILE A 173 1.66 2.03 8.40
CA ILE A 173 0.86 1.89 9.62
C ILE A 173 1.66 2.49 10.79
N GLY A 174 1.03 3.42 11.51
CA GLY A 174 1.59 4.09 12.69
C GLY A 174 1.69 3.19 13.91
N ASP A 175 2.09 3.79 15.05
CA ASP A 175 2.17 3.09 16.33
C ASP A 175 0.79 2.79 16.92
N ASP A 176 0.66 1.76 17.76
CA ASP A 176 -0.53 1.44 18.57
C ASP A 176 -1.80 1.17 17.74
N VAL A 177 -1.64 0.74 16.50
CA VAL A 177 -2.76 0.40 15.60
C VAL A 177 -3.25 -1.02 15.85
N SER A 178 -4.57 -1.21 15.83
CA SER A 178 -5.18 -2.55 15.87
C SER A 178 -6.00 -2.78 14.59
N ILE A 179 -5.79 -3.92 13.94
CA ILE A 179 -6.51 -4.34 12.73
C ILE A 179 -7.20 -5.67 13.00
N GLY A 180 -8.52 -5.69 12.85
CA GLY A 180 -9.38 -6.82 13.11
C GLY A 180 -9.25 -7.95 12.07
N ALA A 181 -9.83 -9.09 12.43
CA ALA A 181 -9.74 -10.31 11.62
C ALA A 181 -10.35 -10.14 10.22
N ASN A 182 -9.67 -10.71 9.22
CA ASN A 182 -10.08 -10.68 7.81
C ASN A 182 -10.30 -9.26 7.24
N SER A 183 -9.73 -8.25 7.85
CA SER A 183 -9.71 -6.90 7.26
C SER A 183 -8.64 -6.80 6.20
N THR A 184 -8.92 -6.00 5.16
CA THR A 184 -8.03 -5.82 4.01
C THR A 184 -7.66 -4.35 3.84
N ILE A 185 -6.37 -4.08 3.63
CA ILE A 185 -5.85 -2.73 3.39
C ILE A 185 -5.00 -2.75 2.13
N ASP A 186 -5.48 -2.10 1.09
CA ASP A 186 -4.79 -2.06 -0.20
C ASP A 186 -3.65 -1.04 -0.19
N ARG A 187 -2.59 -1.35 -0.94
CA ARG A 187 -1.48 -0.43 -1.17
C ARG A 187 -1.88 0.72 -2.09
N GLY A 188 -1.20 1.82 -1.97
CA GLY A 188 -1.46 2.94 -2.86
C GLY A 188 -0.97 2.73 -4.29
N THR A 189 -1.53 3.47 -5.23
CA THR A 189 -1.11 3.41 -6.64
C THR A 189 0.28 4.00 -6.84
N ILE A 190 0.51 5.23 -6.42
CA ILE A 190 1.82 5.91 -6.41
C ILE A 190 2.13 6.39 -4.99
N ARG A 191 1.26 7.22 -4.40
CA ARG A 191 1.33 7.57 -2.98
C ARG A 191 0.89 6.39 -2.14
N ASN A 192 1.24 6.40 -0.86
CA ASN A 192 0.90 5.32 0.06
C ASN A 192 -0.56 5.35 0.51
N THR A 193 -1.04 4.22 1.01
CA THR A 193 -2.17 4.15 1.92
C THR A 193 -1.62 4.31 3.33
N GLU A 194 -2.22 5.19 4.14
CA GLU A 194 -1.68 5.60 5.44
C GLU A 194 -2.69 5.38 6.57
N ILE A 195 -2.30 4.61 7.56
CA ILE A 195 -3.06 4.40 8.81
C ILE A 195 -2.24 5.03 9.93
N HIS A 196 -2.71 6.13 10.48
CA HIS A 196 -1.97 6.85 11.51
C HIS A 196 -2.08 6.17 12.88
N SER A 197 -1.21 6.60 13.81
CA SER A 197 -1.10 5.99 15.14
C SER A 197 -2.42 6.01 15.92
N GLY A 198 -2.64 4.96 16.73
CA GLY A 198 -3.80 4.83 17.61
C GLY A 198 -5.09 4.38 16.92
N VAL A 199 -5.10 4.21 15.60
CA VAL A 199 -6.28 3.78 14.83
C VAL A 199 -6.72 2.38 15.24
N LYS A 200 -8.03 2.18 15.37
CA LYS A 200 -8.67 0.89 15.68
C LYS A 200 -9.60 0.49 14.54
N ILE A 201 -9.30 -0.60 13.90
CA ILE A 201 -10.05 -1.16 12.78
C ILE A 201 -10.60 -2.50 13.24
N ASP A 202 -11.91 -2.67 13.17
CA ASP A 202 -12.59 -3.90 13.52
C ASP A 202 -12.53 -4.94 12.39
N ASN A 203 -13.21 -6.05 12.54
CA ASN A 203 -13.20 -7.19 11.62
C ASN A 203 -13.89 -6.88 10.29
N LEU A 204 -13.42 -7.52 9.21
CA LEU A 204 -14.02 -7.45 7.89
C LEU A 204 -14.14 -6.01 7.33
N VAL A 205 -13.24 -5.13 7.71
CA VAL A 205 -13.15 -3.77 7.15
C VAL A 205 -12.31 -3.79 5.89
N HIS A 206 -12.76 -3.08 4.84
CA HIS A 206 -11.98 -2.87 3.63
C HIS A 206 -11.52 -1.42 3.51
N ILE A 207 -10.22 -1.21 3.40
CA ILE A 207 -9.60 0.08 3.15
C ILE A 207 -8.92 0.03 1.79
N ALA A 208 -9.48 0.75 0.81
CA ALA A 208 -8.96 0.77 -0.55
C ALA A 208 -7.67 1.60 -0.68
N HIS A 209 -7.10 1.58 -1.87
CA HIS A 209 -5.82 2.26 -2.18
C HIS A 209 -5.83 3.76 -1.91
N ASN A 210 -4.68 4.29 -1.47
CA ASN A 210 -4.46 5.74 -1.23
C ASN A 210 -5.36 6.37 -0.15
N VAL A 211 -6.03 5.56 0.68
CA VAL A 211 -6.80 6.06 1.82
C VAL A 211 -5.87 6.56 2.92
N ILE A 212 -6.24 7.64 3.57
CA ILE A 212 -5.55 8.19 4.75
C ILE A 212 -6.50 8.15 5.94
N ILE A 213 -6.14 7.42 7.01
CA ILE A 213 -6.90 7.40 8.26
C ILE A 213 -6.15 8.18 9.34
N GLY A 214 -6.75 9.24 9.82
CA GLY A 214 -6.18 10.11 10.86
C GLY A 214 -6.09 9.43 12.23
N LYS A 215 -5.20 9.95 13.08
CA LYS A 215 -4.87 9.40 14.41
C LYS A 215 -6.13 9.17 15.27
N ASP A 216 -6.08 8.08 16.07
CA ASP A 216 -7.07 7.77 17.10
C ASP A 216 -8.51 7.62 16.55
N THR A 217 -8.65 7.26 15.28
CA THR A 217 -9.93 6.97 14.64
C THR A 217 -10.32 5.51 14.85
N ALA A 218 -11.59 5.24 15.11
CA ALA A 218 -12.15 3.91 15.26
C ALA A 218 -13.14 3.61 14.11
N ILE A 219 -13.03 2.41 13.54
CA ILE A 219 -13.83 1.94 12.41
C ILE A 219 -14.42 0.59 12.77
N ALA A 220 -15.76 0.52 12.88
CA ALA A 220 -16.45 -0.70 13.23
C ALA A 220 -16.60 -1.66 12.03
N ALA A 221 -16.96 -2.90 12.34
CA ALA A 221 -16.92 -4.03 11.41
C ALA A 221 -17.70 -3.84 10.10
N LYS A 222 -17.22 -4.48 9.03
CA LYS A 222 -17.83 -4.51 7.70
C LYS A 222 -17.95 -3.15 7.02
N THR A 223 -17.18 -2.16 7.47
CA THR A 223 -17.10 -0.85 6.80
C THR A 223 -16.20 -0.93 5.59
N GLY A 224 -16.62 -0.30 4.48
CA GLY A 224 -15.82 -0.14 3.26
C GLY A 224 -15.43 1.32 3.03
N ILE A 225 -14.17 1.60 2.75
CA ILE A 225 -13.67 2.95 2.46
C ILE A 225 -13.09 2.96 1.04
N ALA A 226 -13.69 3.78 0.17
CA ALA A 226 -13.28 3.89 -1.23
C ALA A 226 -11.90 4.54 -1.38
N GLY A 227 -11.26 4.27 -2.51
CA GLY A 227 -9.90 4.75 -2.81
C GLY A 227 -9.76 6.26 -2.73
N THR A 228 -8.60 6.72 -2.24
CA THR A 228 -8.22 8.15 -2.14
C THR A 228 -9.02 8.95 -1.10
N THR A 229 -9.86 8.30 -0.30
CA THR A 229 -10.61 8.93 0.80
C THR A 229 -9.69 9.33 1.95
N THR A 230 -9.95 10.48 2.55
CA THR A 230 -9.26 10.93 3.76
C THR A 230 -10.23 11.01 4.93
N ILE A 231 -9.97 10.24 5.98
CA ILE A 231 -10.70 10.29 7.27
C ILE A 231 -9.88 11.11 8.25
N GLY A 232 -10.55 12.03 8.96
CA GLY A 232 -9.93 12.89 9.97
C GLY A 232 -9.45 12.13 11.21
N LYS A 233 -8.93 12.87 12.17
CA LYS A 233 -8.51 12.34 13.48
C LYS A 233 -9.70 12.15 14.40
N ARG A 234 -9.65 11.12 15.29
CA ARG A 234 -10.62 10.87 16.34
C ARG A 234 -12.06 10.72 15.84
N CYS A 235 -12.21 10.20 14.62
CA CYS A 235 -13.51 9.85 14.08
C CYS A 235 -13.99 8.50 14.67
N MET A 236 -15.30 8.35 14.76
CA MET A 236 -15.95 7.08 15.08
C MET A 236 -16.87 6.71 13.91
N ILE A 237 -16.58 5.61 13.25
CA ILE A 237 -17.31 5.13 12.07
C ILE A 237 -18.08 3.86 12.48
N GLY A 238 -19.40 3.89 12.31
CA GLY A 238 -20.28 2.76 12.61
C GLY A 238 -20.01 1.55 11.70
N GLY A 239 -20.58 0.40 12.08
CA GLY A 239 -20.47 -0.81 11.27
C GLY A 239 -21.30 -0.75 9.98
N MET A 240 -20.88 -1.52 8.95
CA MET A 240 -21.55 -1.63 7.65
C MET A 240 -21.70 -0.30 6.89
N VAL A 241 -20.83 0.65 7.13
CA VAL A 241 -20.80 1.96 6.46
C VAL A 241 -19.98 1.89 5.18
N GLY A 242 -20.46 2.49 4.09
CA GLY A 242 -19.70 2.78 2.88
C GLY A 242 -19.30 4.26 2.84
N ILE A 243 -18.00 4.56 2.69
CA ILE A 243 -17.46 5.92 2.57
C ILE A 243 -16.83 6.08 1.20
N VAL A 244 -17.24 7.10 0.44
CA VAL A 244 -16.76 7.42 -0.92
C VAL A 244 -16.23 8.83 -0.99
#